data_00a42707b03b9ccb9a01e894137f4ac3
#
_entry.id   00a42707b03b9ccb9a01e894137f4ac3
#
_cell.length_a   1.000
_cell.length_b   1.000
_cell.length_c   1.000
_cell.angle_alpha   90.00
_cell.angle_beta   90.00
_cell.angle_gamma   90.00
#
_symmetry.space_group_name_H-M   'P 1'
#
loop_
_entity.id
_entity.type
_entity.pdbx_description
1 polymer ?
#
loop_
_entity_poly.entity_id
_entity_poly.type
_entity_poly.pdbx_seq_one_letter_code
_entity_poly.pdbx_strand_id
1 'polypeptide(L)'
;MLVYTNDDPVLAARLADLGVAAVMPLGSPIGTGLGISNPHNIEMIVESAQVPIILDAGIGTASDAARAMELGCDGVLLASAVTRADDPERMANAMRHAVIAGRLAAGAGRIPTRFWAQASSPGRVVLPAD
;
A
#
# COMPACT_ATOMS: atom_id res chain seq x y z
N MET A 1 2.76 -2.43 22.32
CA MET A 1 1.54 -3.16 21.86
C MET A 1 1.24 -2.73 20.44
N LEU A 2 0.97 -3.66 19.53
CA LEU A 2 0.45 -3.41 18.20
C LEU A 2 -1.07 -3.53 18.28
N VAL A 3 -1.82 -2.55 17.76
CA VAL A 3 -3.28 -2.50 17.93
C VAL A 3 -3.98 -2.55 16.58
N TYR A 4 -4.76 -3.61 16.37
CA TYR A 4 -5.62 -3.77 15.21
C TYR A 4 -6.85 -2.84 15.29
N THR A 5 -7.23 -2.25 14.16
CA THR A 5 -8.38 -1.34 14.07
C THR A 5 -9.00 -1.39 12.66
N ASN A 6 -10.11 -0.67 12.49
CA ASN A 6 -10.64 -0.36 11.17
C ASN A 6 -9.82 0.74 10.46
N ASP A 7 -10.30 1.17 9.29
CA ASP A 7 -9.66 2.20 8.48
C ASP A 7 -10.17 3.64 8.79
N ASP A 8 -10.69 3.87 10.01
CA ASP A 8 -11.10 5.20 10.46
C ASP A 8 -9.87 6.02 10.91
N PRO A 9 -9.54 7.15 10.23
CA PRO A 9 -8.39 7.97 10.58
C PRO A 9 -8.48 8.59 11.98
N VAL A 10 -9.69 8.91 12.44
CA VAL A 10 -9.89 9.50 13.78
C VAL A 10 -9.61 8.48 14.88
N LEU A 11 -10.06 7.24 14.68
CA LEU A 11 -9.78 6.18 15.63
C LEU A 11 -8.29 5.81 15.63
N ALA A 12 -7.66 5.76 14.46
CA ALA A 12 -6.23 5.48 14.33
C ALA A 12 -5.39 6.52 15.10
N ALA A 13 -5.71 7.81 14.96
CA ALA A 13 -5.03 8.88 15.69
C ALA A 13 -5.19 8.74 17.20
N ARG A 14 -6.41 8.47 17.69
CA ARG A 14 -6.67 8.24 19.11
C ARG A 14 -5.89 7.07 19.69
N LEU A 15 -5.75 5.98 18.92
CA LEU A 15 -4.94 4.84 19.34
C LEU A 15 -3.46 5.21 19.45
N ALA A 16 -2.94 5.99 18.49
CA ALA A 16 -1.57 6.48 18.55
C ALA A 16 -1.32 7.35 19.79
N ASP A 17 -2.26 8.24 20.12
CA ASP A 17 -2.19 9.11 21.31
C ASP A 17 -2.15 8.32 22.64
N LEU A 18 -2.69 7.09 22.65
CA LEU A 18 -2.61 6.20 23.81
C LEU A 18 -1.22 5.55 23.99
N GLY A 19 -0.25 5.86 23.12
CA GLY A 19 1.12 5.37 23.23
C GLY A 19 1.32 3.92 22.78
N VAL A 20 0.54 3.46 21.80
CA VAL A 20 0.74 2.15 21.19
C VAL A 20 2.03 2.14 20.37
N ALA A 21 2.63 0.96 20.20
CA ALA A 21 3.88 0.82 19.44
C ALA A 21 3.66 0.89 17.92
N ALA A 22 2.47 0.52 17.46
CA ALA A 22 2.02 0.68 16.08
C ALA A 22 0.49 0.57 16.02
N VAL A 23 -0.11 1.19 14.99
CA VAL A 23 -1.52 1.03 14.64
C VAL A 23 -1.63 0.16 13.39
N MET A 24 -2.57 -0.78 13.40
CA MET A 24 -2.75 -1.74 12.31
C MET A 24 -4.16 -1.59 11.72
N PRO A 25 -4.37 -0.63 10.78
CA PRO A 25 -5.66 -0.48 10.09
C PRO A 25 -5.88 -1.64 9.11
N LEU A 26 -7.15 -2.01 8.90
CA LEU A 26 -7.52 -2.99 7.90
C LEU A 26 -7.58 -2.36 6.49
N GLY A 27 -7.22 -3.14 5.48
CA GLY A 27 -7.49 -2.80 4.08
C GLY A 27 -8.93 -3.14 3.68
N SER A 28 -9.41 -4.30 4.09
CA SER A 28 -10.77 -4.79 3.97
C SER A 28 -11.02 -5.86 5.05
N PRO A 29 -12.28 -6.29 5.27
CA PRO A 29 -12.57 -7.25 6.33
C PRO A 29 -11.72 -8.51 6.25
N ILE A 30 -11.29 -8.99 7.41
CA ILE A 30 -10.36 -10.12 7.53
C ILE A 30 -10.83 -11.35 6.74
N GLY A 31 -9.92 -11.95 5.98
CA GLY A 31 -10.18 -13.16 5.20
C GLY A 31 -10.90 -12.94 3.87
N THR A 32 -11.23 -11.70 3.50
CA THR A 32 -11.94 -11.40 2.24
C THR A 32 -11.02 -11.40 1.01
N GLY A 33 -9.74 -11.06 1.18
CA GLY A 33 -8.81 -10.92 0.04
C GLY A 33 -9.20 -9.81 -0.96
N LEU A 34 -10.01 -8.85 -0.53
CA LEU A 34 -10.49 -7.75 -1.38
C LEU A 34 -9.47 -6.63 -1.59
N GLY A 35 -8.32 -6.71 -0.93
CA GLY A 35 -7.30 -5.67 -0.98
C GLY A 35 -7.65 -4.47 -0.11
N ILE A 36 -7.32 -3.27 -0.58
CA ILE A 36 -7.55 -2.01 0.12
C ILE A 36 -8.81 -1.36 -0.44
N SER A 37 -9.91 -1.45 0.30
CA SER A 37 -11.22 -0.94 -0.13
C SER A 37 -11.28 0.58 -0.13
N ASN A 38 -10.64 1.24 0.81
CA ASN A 38 -10.58 2.70 0.91
C ASN A 38 -9.14 3.20 1.04
N PRO A 39 -8.41 3.32 -0.08
CA PRO A 39 -7.02 3.78 -0.05
C PRO A 39 -6.87 5.20 0.49
N HIS A 40 -7.85 6.08 0.28
CA HIS A 40 -7.81 7.44 0.78
C HIS A 40 -7.76 7.49 2.32
N ASN A 41 -8.54 6.65 3.01
CA ASN A 41 -8.46 6.57 4.46
C ASN A 41 -7.09 6.09 4.93
N ILE A 42 -6.48 5.14 4.24
CA ILE A 42 -5.14 4.65 4.58
C ILE A 42 -4.09 5.78 4.38
N GLU A 43 -4.19 6.55 3.29
CA GLU A 43 -3.32 7.72 3.08
C GLU A 43 -3.47 8.74 4.21
N MET A 44 -4.70 9.07 4.63
CA MET A 44 -4.94 9.98 5.74
C MET A 44 -4.35 9.47 7.06
N ILE A 45 -4.47 8.17 7.33
CA ILE A 45 -3.89 7.55 8.52
C ILE A 45 -2.36 7.68 8.49
N VAL A 46 -1.74 7.33 7.36
CA VAL A 46 -0.29 7.41 7.19
C VAL A 46 0.23 8.85 7.31
N GLU A 47 -0.44 9.81 6.66
CA GLU A 47 -0.02 11.20 6.66
C GLU A 47 -0.04 11.83 8.06
N SER A 48 -1.03 11.46 8.88
CA SER A 48 -1.17 11.96 10.25
C SER A 48 -0.44 11.14 11.30
N ALA A 49 0.12 9.98 10.94
CA ALA A 49 0.66 9.02 11.89
C ALA A 49 1.93 9.51 12.58
N GLN A 50 2.00 9.30 13.89
CA GLN A 50 3.19 9.50 14.72
C GLN A 50 3.78 8.18 15.23
N VAL A 51 3.18 7.07 14.83
CA VAL A 51 3.62 5.70 15.12
C VAL A 51 3.60 4.90 13.83
N PRO A 52 4.35 3.81 13.73
CA PRO A 52 4.31 2.95 12.54
C PRO A 52 2.90 2.47 12.21
N ILE A 53 2.59 2.48 10.90
CA ILE A 53 1.31 1.98 10.37
C ILE A 53 1.57 0.67 9.61
N ILE A 54 0.92 -0.38 10.06
CA ILE A 54 1.03 -1.72 9.47
C ILE A 54 -0.33 -2.11 8.94
N LEU A 55 -0.48 -2.25 7.62
CA LEU A 55 -1.76 -2.69 7.05
C LEU A 55 -2.01 -4.16 7.40
N ASP A 56 -3.12 -4.42 8.07
CA ASP A 56 -3.50 -5.77 8.54
C ASP A 56 -4.91 -6.12 8.08
N ALA A 57 -5.06 -7.25 7.45
CA ALA A 57 -6.28 -7.77 6.86
C ALA A 57 -6.65 -7.25 5.47
N GLY A 58 -7.30 -8.11 4.73
CA GLY A 58 -7.81 -7.84 3.38
C GLY A 58 -6.82 -8.08 2.24
N ILE A 59 -5.54 -8.20 2.50
CA ILE A 59 -4.54 -8.50 1.47
C ILE A 59 -4.83 -9.90 0.88
N GLY A 60 -5.03 -9.94 -0.44
CA GLY A 60 -5.31 -11.17 -1.17
C GLY A 60 -4.17 -11.61 -2.08
N THR A 61 -3.37 -10.67 -2.57
CA THR A 61 -2.26 -10.96 -3.49
C THR A 61 -1.14 -9.93 -3.38
N ALA A 62 -0.05 -10.16 -4.09
CA ALA A 62 1.16 -9.34 -4.06
C ALA A 62 0.92 -7.87 -4.41
N SER A 63 0.04 -7.57 -5.37
CA SER A 63 -0.29 -6.18 -5.73
C SER A 63 -0.93 -5.39 -4.59
N ASP A 64 -1.70 -6.03 -3.71
CA ASP A 64 -2.28 -5.37 -2.54
C ASP A 64 -1.20 -4.97 -1.53
N ALA A 65 -0.22 -5.85 -1.33
CA ALA A 65 0.92 -5.58 -0.46
C ALA A 65 1.80 -4.43 -1.02
N ALA A 66 2.08 -4.44 -2.33
CA ALA A 66 2.82 -3.36 -2.98
C ALA A 66 2.07 -2.03 -2.82
N ARG A 67 0.76 -2.03 -3.05
CA ARG A 67 -0.08 -0.83 -2.89
C ARG A 67 -0.08 -0.28 -1.47
N ALA A 68 -0.16 -1.14 -0.45
CA ALA A 68 -0.05 -0.70 0.94
C ALA A 68 1.25 0.06 1.20
N MET A 69 2.36 -0.45 0.70
CA MET A 69 3.66 0.21 0.84
C MET A 69 3.75 1.50 0.03
N GLU A 70 3.15 1.56 -1.17
CA GLU A 70 3.08 2.78 -1.99
C GLU A 70 2.24 3.87 -1.33
N LEU A 71 1.18 3.50 -0.59
CA LEU A 71 0.37 4.43 0.22
C LEU A 71 1.13 4.95 1.45
N GLY A 72 2.31 4.40 1.73
CA GLY A 72 3.19 4.85 2.80
C GLY A 72 3.12 4.05 4.10
N CYS A 73 2.42 2.91 4.12
CA CYS A 73 2.48 2.03 5.28
C CYS A 73 3.92 1.57 5.55
N ASP A 74 4.26 1.39 6.83
CA ASP A 74 5.58 0.92 7.26
C ASP A 74 5.74 -0.59 7.08
N GLY A 75 4.66 -1.31 6.98
CA GLY A 75 4.63 -2.74 6.76
C GLY A 75 3.24 -3.28 6.45
N VAL A 76 3.21 -4.58 6.19
CA VAL A 76 1.97 -5.34 6.04
C VAL A 76 2.01 -6.56 6.95
N LEU A 77 0.87 -6.92 7.51
CA LEU A 77 0.68 -8.16 8.24
C LEU A 77 -0.32 -9.01 7.48
N LEU A 78 0.06 -10.22 7.15
CA LEU A 78 -0.75 -11.14 6.37
C LEU A 78 -0.49 -12.61 6.77
N ALA A 79 -1.50 -13.42 6.61
CA ALA A 79 -1.40 -14.86 6.83
C ALA A 79 -2.15 -15.63 5.74
N SER A 80 -3.48 -15.46 5.67
CA SER A 80 -4.34 -16.24 4.76
C SER A 80 -3.99 -16.08 3.29
N ALA A 81 -3.53 -14.92 2.88
CA ALA A 81 -3.08 -14.68 1.50
C ALA A 81 -1.94 -15.62 1.07
N VAL A 82 -1.11 -16.05 2.03
CA VAL A 82 -0.04 -17.02 1.79
C VAL A 82 -0.52 -18.43 2.05
N THR A 83 -1.07 -18.69 3.24
CA THR A 83 -1.36 -20.07 3.69
C THR A 83 -2.48 -20.75 2.92
N ARG A 84 -3.36 -19.97 2.26
CA ARG A 84 -4.47 -20.48 1.44
C ARG A 84 -4.24 -20.29 -0.07
N ALA A 85 -3.05 -19.85 -0.48
CA ALA A 85 -2.68 -19.84 -1.89
C ALA A 85 -2.46 -21.28 -2.39
N ASP A 86 -2.67 -21.50 -3.70
CA ASP A 86 -2.41 -22.80 -4.32
C ASP A 86 -0.93 -23.21 -4.21
N ASP A 87 -0.03 -22.23 -4.21
CA ASP A 87 1.41 -22.39 -3.98
C ASP A 87 1.85 -21.37 -2.92
N PRO A 88 1.81 -21.73 -1.63
CA PRO A 88 2.13 -20.82 -0.53
C PRO A 88 3.56 -20.31 -0.55
N GLU A 89 4.54 -21.14 -0.94
CA GLU A 89 5.94 -20.72 -1.02
C GLU A 89 6.15 -19.67 -2.09
N ARG A 90 5.59 -19.86 -3.27
CA ARG A 90 5.63 -18.87 -4.36
C ARG A 90 4.92 -17.59 -3.97
N MET A 91 3.77 -17.68 -3.30
CA MET A 91 3.05 -16.50 -2.82
C MET A 91 3.84 -15.74 -1.75
N ALA A 92 4.48 -16.42 -0.82
CA ALA A 92 5.36 -15.77 0.17
C ALA A 92 6.51 -15.01 -0.49
N ASN A 93 7.14 -15.60 -1.50
CA ASN A 93 8.17 -14.92 -2.31
C ASN A 93 7.60 -13.70 -3.04
N ALA A 94 6.42 -13.81 -3.65
CA ALA A 94 5.74 -12.71 -4.33
C ALA A 94 5.44 -11.56 -3.35
N MET A 95 4.93 -11.86 -2.16
CA MET A 95 4.66 -10.86 -1.13
C MET A 95 5.93 -10.12 -0.69
N ARG A 96 7.03 -10.86 -0.47
CA ARG A 96 8.32 -10.27 -0.13
C ARG A 96 8.78 -9.27 -1.19
N HIS A 97 8.73 -9.65 -2.46
CA HIS A 97 9.12 -8.76 -3.57
C HIS A 97 8.17 -7.56 -3.71
N ALA A 98 6.88 -7.76 -3.49
CA ALA A 98 5.87 -6.70 -3.54
C ALA A 98 6.11 -5.63 -2.48
N VAL A 99 6.41 -6.03 -1.25
CA VAL A 99 6.74 -5.10 -0.15
C VAL A 99 7.99 -4.29 -0.48
N ILE A 100 9.04 -4.93 -0.99
CA ILE A 100 10.28 -4.26 -1.41
C ILE A 100 9.98 -3.27 -2.55
N ALA A 101 9.27 -3.70 -3.59
CA ALA A 101 8.93 -2.86 -4.73
C ALA A 101 8.09 -1.65 -4.33
N GLY A 102 7.04 -1.85 -3.52
CA GLY A 102 6.18 -0.78 -3.05
C GLY A 102 6.93 0.23 -2.17
N ARG A 103 7.83 -0.23 -1.30
CA ARG A 103 8.68 0.65 -0.49
C ARG A 103 9.63 1.50 -1.34
N LEU A 104 10.26 0.89 -2.33
CA LEU A 104 11.13 1.61 -3.26
C LEU A 104 10.35 2.62 -4.09
N ALA A 105 9.17 2.26 -4.59
CA ALA A 105 8.30 3.15 -5.37
C ALA A 105 7.84 4.35 -4.55
N ALA A 106 7.42 4.15 -3.31
CA ALA A 106 7.05 5.23 -2.39
C ALA A 106 8.21 6.20 -2.16
N GLY A 107 9.43 5.69 -1.96
CA GLY A 107 10.63 6.51 -1.76
C GLY A 107 11.10 7.23 -3.03
N ALA A 108 10.87 6.66 -4.20
CA ALA A 108 11.24 7.27 -5.48
C ALA A 108 10.30 8.41 -5.90
N GLY A 109 9.07 8.37 -5.42
CA GLY A 109 8.03 9.30 -5.84
C GLY A 109 7.39 8.94 -7.18
N ARG A 110 6.12 9.20 -7.28
CA ARG A 110 5.31 8.92 -8.47
C ARG A 110 5.31 10.09 -9.43
N ILE A 111 5.27 9.84 -10.75
CA ILE A 111 4.95 10.89 -11.71
C ILE A 111 3.52 11.41 -11.48
N PRO A 112 3.26 12.71 -11.71
CA PRO A 112 1.91 13.27 -11.56
C PRO A 112 0.90 12.58 -12.49
N THR A 113 -0.29 12.32 -11.97
CA THR A 113 -1.42 11.92 -12.82
C THR A 113 -1.86 13.13 -13.66
N ARG A 114 -2.20 12.88 -14.93
CA ARG A 114 -2.64 13.92 -15.86
C ARG A 114 -3.96 13.53 -16.51
N PHE A 115 -4.79 14.50 -16.77
CA PHE A 115 -6.03 14.28 -17.52
C PHE A 115 -5.75 14.01 -19.01
N TRP A 116 -4.81 14.76 -19.60
CA TRP A 116 -4.42 14.62 -21.00
C TRP A 116 -3.08 13.90 -21.13
N ALA A 117 -2.94 13.15 -22.23
CA ALA A 117 -1.69 12.53 -22.59
C ALA A 117 -0.57 13.56 -22.81
N GLN A 118 0.62 13.24 -22.34
CA GLN A 118 1.83 13.99 -22.59
C GLN A 118 2.87 13.03 -23.19
N ALA A 119 3.44 13.42 -24.35
CA ALA A 119 4.48 12.62 -24.99
C ALA A 119 5.71 12.49 -24.09
N SER A 120 6.23 11.27 -23.98
CA SER A 120 7.47 10.96 -23.25
C SER A 120 8.73 11.18 -24.12
N SER A 121 8.55 11.20 -25.46
CA SER A 121 9.63 11.50 -26.40
C SER A 121 9.74 13.00 -26.66
N PRO A 122 10.95 13.56 -26.87
CA PRO A 122 11.11 14.96 -27.31
C PRO A 122 10.38 15.17 -28.63
N GLY A 123 9.83 16.37 -28.78
CA GLY A 123 8.94 16.73 -29.88
C GLY A 123 9.55 16.51 -31.27
N ARG A 124 8.64 16.43 -32.22
CA ARG A 124 8.75 16.17 -33.65
C ARG A 124 10.13 16.43 -34.25
N VAL A 125 10.80 15.37 -34.71
CA VAL A 125 11.86 15.53 -35.70
C VAL A 125 11.18 16.00 -37.00
N VAL A 126 11.31 17.27 -37.31
CA VAL A 126 10.96 17.80 -38.63
C VAL A 126 12.04 17.27 -39.57
N LEU A 127 11.70 16.27 -40.36
CA LEU A 127 12.56 15.87 -41.48
C LEU A 127 12.60 17.05 -42.47
N PRO A 128 13.78 17.43 -42.97
CA PRO A 128 13.86 18.42 -44.03
C PRO A 128 13.04 17.94 -45.23
N ALA A 129 12.25 18.80 -45.81
CA ALA A 129 11.58 18.54 -47.06
C ALA A 129 12.66 18.47 -48.16
N ASP A 130 12.63 17.37 -48.92
CA ASP A 130 13.44 17.19 -50.13
C ASP A 130 13.06 18.20 -51.21
#